data_c0490dba7ce5d6fe5993eb9297eef958
#
_entry.id   c0490dba7ce5d6fe5993eb9297eef958
#
_cell.length_a   1.000
_cell.length_b   1.000
_cell.length_c   1.000
_cell.angle_alpha   90.00
_cell.angle_beta   90.00
_cell.angle_gamma   90.00
#
_symmetry.space_group_name_H-M   'P 1'
#
loop_
_entity.id
_entity.type
_entity.pdbx_description
1 polymer ?
#
loop_
_entity_poly.entity_id
_entity_poly.type
_entity_poly.pdbx_seq_one_letter_code
_entity_poly.pdbx_strand_id
1 'polypeptide(L)'
;MKRNGFFSAPGGGFLLGKMGPPKSKRPFLVSKTFPHALIVAPTGRGKGVGFVIPNLLTYKGSAVVLDVKGENFRETSRFRASMGDKVFRFAPTDWDRPTHRYNPLARIAAMTNPDRQQMELKLTAKLFLQTDNEKLSGLLAGGIDLFVAAGLLAFERGVPTIGEIYRITASGGDKQKEYLKRATEVKNTSAKLIFERMASTNNETLTSYLSLLMTSGLDTWDNRAIDAATATSDFSFRDIRRRPHAIYLVVESEMIRPLAPLIRLFFSDLIASLQAQEPGTDEPWPVMIMLDEFDRLGKMPIVAESIKTLRSFGGNLAIVTQTIPALDEIYGENTRRSLQGGAGVKLYLTPSEQKTIEELSQAIGKTTKRVVTRSRAVGRNPFEGRSVSERTEDTPLLTEDQARRMDLDEVILVVDAQMPIRARRIKYFEDPQLKVLHAGQTDSFPYPDEDRLRRDRQLFETRETVEKLRRELNEVKAAGAARKEDGPTPSSHPTNESGLQPDPVRTSRKRVAAAMALAGEKGATVSSHLALNLRELGIGAADQAVLASAVQTTRSIINEHA
;
A
#
# COMPACT_ATOMS: atom_id res chain seq x y z
N MET A 1 -25.71 -10.51 24.70
CA MET A 1 -25.80 -10.12 23.27
C MET A 1 -26.65 -8.86 23.06
N LYS A 2 -27.92 -8.77 23.45
CA LYS A 2 -28.71 -7.55 23.28
C LYS A 2 -28.10 -6.33 23.96
N ARG A 3 -27.62 -6.46 25.20
CA ARG A 3 -26.96 -5.36 25.95
C ARG A 3 -25.70 -4.82 25.30
N ASN A 4 -25.01 -5.63 24.50
CA ASN A 4 -23.72 -5.29 23.87
C ASN A 4 -23.86 -4.95 22.38
N GLY A 5 -25.09 -4.71 21.89
CA GLY A 5 -25.34 -4.20 20.55
C GLY A 5 -25.13 -5.16 19.39
N PHE A 6 -24.90 -6.47 19.64
CA PHE A 6 -24.67 -7.45 18.55
C PHE A 6 -25.88 -7.68 17.64
N PHE A 7 -27.09 -7.39 18.09
CA PHE A 7 -28.30 -7.47 17.27
C PHE A 7 -28.69 -6.10 16.71
N SER A 8 -27.72 -5.43 16.09
CA SER A 8 -27.93 -4.14 15.43
C SER A 8 -28.21 -4.32 13.94
N ALA A 9 -28.77 -3.30 13.32
CA ALA A 9 -28.88 -3.26 11.86
C ALA A 9 -27.48 -3.24 11.24
N PRO A 10 -27.28 -3.86 10.06
CA PRO A 10 -26.04 -3.78 9.31
C PRO A 10 -25.63 -2.31 9.06
N GLY A 11 -24.32 -2.05 9.01
CA GLY A 11 -23.75 -0.75 8.67
C GLY A 11 -23.12 0.04 9.81
N GLY A 12 -23.38 -0.33 11.08
CA GLY A 12 -22.79 0.33 12.26
C GLY A 12 -21.51 -0.32 12.80
N GLY A 13 -20.97 -1.32 12.13
CA GLY A 13 -19.79 -2.09 12.51
C GLY A 13 -19.67 -3.31 11.63
N PHE A 14 -18.72 -4.19 11.94
CA PHE A 14 -18.54 -5.41 11.17
C PHE A 14 -19.73 -6.37 11.25
N LEU A 15 -20.21 -6.79 10.10
CA LEU A 15 -21.21 -7.82 9.94
C LEU A 15 -20.51 -9.19 10.00
N LEU A 16 -20.85 -9.99 11.03
CA LEU A 16 -20.07 -11.17 11.44
C LEU A 16 -20.76 -12.49 11.13
N GLY A 17 -22.08 -12.50 11.01
CA GLY A 17 -22.87 -13.71 10.83
C GLY A 17 -24.36 -13.46 10.98
N LYS A 18 -25.13 -14.55 10.94
CA LYS A 18 -26.59 -14.52 11.12
C LYS A 18 -27.03 -15.60 12.10
N MET A 19 -28.03 -15.32 12.95
CA MET A 19 -28.52 -16.28 13.96
C MET A 19 -29.38 -17.40 13.38
N GLY A 20 -29.50 -17.49 12.05
CA GLY A 20 -30.25 -18.53 11.37
C GLY A 20 -29.90 -18.61 9.88
N PRO A 21 -30.55 -19.49 9.13
CA PRO A 21 -30.30 -19.65 7.70
C PRO A 21 -30.42 -18.32 6.93
N PRO A 22 -29.72 -18.16 5.78
CA PRO A 22 -29.70 -16.90 5.03
C PRO A 22 -31.08 -16.32 4.74
N LYS A 23 -32.05 -17.13 4.33
CA LYS A 23 -33.42 -16.72 4.01
C LYS A 23 -34.31 -16.44 5.24
N SER A 24 -33.83 -16.70 6.45
CA SER A 24 -34.62 -16.47 7.68
C SER A 24 -34.70 -14.99 8.05
N LYS A 25 -35.73 -14.63 8.81
CA LYS A 25 -35.87 -13.30 9.44
C LYS A 25 -35.05 -13.15 10.72
N ARG A 26 -34.16 -14.10 11.03
CA ARG A 26 -33.29 -14.05 12.21
C ARG A 26 -32.30 -12.88 12.09
N PRO A 27 -31.91 -12.26 13.22
CA PRO A 27 -31.05 -11.08 13.20
C PRO A 27 -29.64 -11.41 12.74
N PHE A 28 -29.01 -10.43 12.13
CA PHE A 28 -27.58 -10.39 11.91
C PHE A 28 -26.81 -10.17 13.21
N LEU A 29 -25.59 -10.61 13.23
CA LEU A 29 -24.59 -10.31 14.26
C LEU A 29 -23.67 -9.21 13.75
N VAL A 30 -23.68 -8.07 14.44
CA VAL A 30 -22.91 -6.88 14.07
C VAL A 30 -22.04 -6.46 15.24
N SER A 31 -20.74 -6.29 15.01
CA SER A 31 -19.80 -5.78 16.01
C SER A 31 -19.83 -4.25 16.06
N LYS A 32 -20.75 -3.68 16.82
CA LYS A 32 -20.83 -2.22 17.01
C LYS A 32 -19.85 -1.72 18.08
N THR A 33 -19.63 -2.51 19.12
CA THR A 33 -18.81 -2.12 20.29
C THR A 33 -17.33 -2.34 20.06
N PHE A 34 -16.98 -3.39 19.31
CA PHE A 34 -15.60 -3.78 19.03
C PHE A 34 -15.25 -3.37 17.61
N PRO A 35 -14.34 -2.39 17.44
CA PRO A 35 -14.03 -1.83 16.12
C PRO A 35 -13.07 -2.71 15.31
N HIS A 36 -12.38 -3.65 15.94
CA HIS A 36 -11.41 -4.50 15.26
C HIS A 36 -11.82 -5.96 15.30
N ALA A 37 -11.53 -6.68 14.24
CA ALA A 37 -11.85 -8.10 14.09
C ALA A 37 -10.67 -8.87 13.49
N LEU A 38 -10.42 -10.06 14.03
CA LEU A 38 -9.54 -11.07 13.43
C LEU A 38 -10.40 -12.18 12.83
N ILE A 39 -10.23 -12.42 11.55
CA ILE A 39 -10.96 -13.44 10.80
C ILE A 39 -9.99 -14.56 10.45
N VAL A 40 -10.26 -15.76 10.96
CA VAL A 40 -9.47 -16.96 10.65
C VAL A 40 -10.29 -17.83 9.69
N ALA A 41 -9.84 -17.87 8.44
CA ALA A 41 -10.59 -18.50 7.36
C ALA A 41 -9.64 -19.18 6.36
N PRO A 42 -9.51 -20.53 6.40
CA PRO A 42 -8.76 -21.26 5.40
C PRO A 42 -9.27 -21.00 3.97
N THR A 43 -8.43 -21.25 2.97
CA THR A 43 -8.79 -21.09 1.56
C THR A 43 -10.04 -21.91 1.23
N GLY A 44 -10.96 -21.32 0.44
CA GLY A 44 -12.22 -21.97 0.03
C GLY A 44 -13.30 -22.01 1.10
N ARG A 45 -13.10 -21.47 2.30
CA ARG A 45 -14.11 -21.45 3.38
C ARG A 45 -15.06 -20.25 3.31
N GLY A 46 -15.03 -19.49 2.20
CA GLY A 46 -16.01 -18.45 1.91
C GLY A 46 -15.80 -17.15 2.67
N LYS A 47 -14.55 -16.74 2.95
CA LYS A 47 -14.20 -15.45 3.56
C LYS A 47 -14.77 -14.26 2.78
N GLY A 48 -14.61 -14.23 1.45
CA GLY A 48 -15.16 -13.19 0.57
C GLY A 48 -16.69 -13.13 0.67
N VAL A 49 -17.35 -14.27 0.45
CA VAL A 49 -18.80 -14.40 0.47
C VAL A 49 -19.42 -14.14 1.85
N GLY A 50 -18.76 -14.59 2.92
CA GLY A 50 -19.32 -14.60 4.27
C GLY A 50 -18.95 -13.37 5.12
N PHE A 51 -17.87 -12.68 4.77
CA PHE A 51 -17.38 -11.55 5.55
C PHE A 51 -17.06 -10.32 4.69
N VAL A 52 -16.17 -10.42 3.69
CA VAL A 52 -15.65 -9.24 2.98
C VAL A 52 -16.75 -8.52 2.21
N ILE A 53 -17.40 -9.20 1.25
CA ILE A 53 -18.44 -8.61 0.40
C ILE A 53 -19.65 -8.13 1.21
N PRO A 54 -20.21 -8.89 2.19
CA PRO A 54 -21.29 -8.40 3.03
C PRO A 54 -20.95 -7.09 3.77
N ASN A 55 -19.73 -6.98 4.27
CA ASN A 55 -19.29 -5.76 4.94
C ASN A 55 -19.15 -4.60 3.96
N LEU A 56 -18.59 -4.80 2.77
CA LEU A 56 -18.50 -3.76 1.74
C LEU A 56 -19.87 -3.27 1.26
N LEU A 57 -20.85 -4.15 1.19
CA LEU A 57 -22.24 -3.80 0.83
C LEU A 57 -23.01 -3.08 1.93
N THR A 58 -22.61 -3.19 3.19
CA THR A 58 -23.42 -2.67 4.30
C THR A 58 -22.76 -1.58 5.11
N TYR A 59 -21.43 -1.49 5.13
CA TYR A 59 -20.69 -0.58 5.98
C TYR A 59 -20.94 0.90 5.61
N LYS A 60 -21.39 1.68 6.60
CA LYS A 60 -21.63 3.11 6.46
C LYS A 60 -20.36 3.88 6.82
N GLY A 61 -19.60 4.25 5.85
CA GLY A 61 -18.33 4.95 6.01
C GLY A 61 -17.37 4.58 4.91
N SER A 62 -16.14 5.05 5.00
CA SER A 62 -15.12 4.71 4.02
C SER A 62 -14.63 3.27 4.17
N ALA A 63 -14.21 2.66 3.08
CA ALA A 63 -13.61 1.33 3.06
C ALA A 63 -12.31 1.35 2.25
N VAL A 64 -11.25 0.81 2.84
CA VAL A 64 -9.96 0.59 2.15
C VAL A 64 -9.63 -0.88 2.25
N VAL A 65 -9.50 -1.54 1.12
CA VAL A 65 -9.50 -3.01 1.01
C VAL A 65 -8.29 -3.48 0.22
N LEU A 66 -7.56 -4.44 0.75
CA LEU A 66 -6.68 -5.28 -0.07
C LEU A 66 -7.56 -6.29 -0.81
N ASP A 67 -7.62 -6.17 -2.12
CA ASP A 67 -8.50 -6.97 -2.98
C ASP A 67 -7.68 -7.92 -3.85
N VAL A 68 -7.57 -9.15 -3.38
CA VAL A 68 -6.88 -10.19 -4.12
C VAL A 68 -7.76 -10.65 -5.28
N LYS A 69 -7.25 -10.53 -6.52
CA LYS A 69 -7.93 -10.87 -7.79
C LYS A 69 -9.02 -9.89 -8.24
N GLY A 70 -9.25 -8.77 -7.56
CA GLY A 70 -10.26 -7.78 -7.94
C GLY A 70 -11.71 -8.26 -7.79
N GLU A 71 -11.97 -9.30 -6.98
CA GLU A 71 -13.30 -9.83 -6.74
C GLU A 71 -14.13 -8.82 -5.94
N ASN A 72 -13.57 -8.23 -4.90
CA ASN A 72 -14.28 -7.29 -4.05
C ASN A 72 -14.66 -6.02 -4.83
N PHE A 73 -13.78 -5.51 -5.68
CA PHE A 73 -14.08 -4.39 -6.59
C PHE A 73 -15.23 -4.76 -7.54
N ARG A 74 -15.15 -5.92 -8.18
CA ARG A 74 -16.17 -6.36 -9.13
C ARG A 74 -17.56 -6.51 -8.49
N GLU A 75 -17.61 -7.05 -7.26
CA GLU A 75 -18.87 -7.37 -6.58
C GLU A 75 -19.46 -6.20 -5.76
N THR A 76 -18.71 -5.10 -5.53
CA THR A 76 -19.19 -4.05 -4.61
C THR A 76 -18.98 -2.61 -5.08
N SER A 77 -18.09 -2.36 -6.04
CA SER A 77 -17.68 -1.00 -6.42
C SER A 77 -18.81 -0.15 -6.98
N ARG A 78 -19.63 -0.72 -7.86
CA ARG A 78 -20.77 -0.03 -8.49
C ARG A 78 -21.85 0.30 -7.46
N PHE A 79 -22.13 -0.63 -6.53
CA PHE A 79 -23.03 -0.36 -5.42
C PHE A 79 -22.51 0.79 -4.55
N ARG A 80 -21.23 0.78 -4.18
CA ARG A 80 -20.61 1.87 -3.41
C ARG A 80 -20.71 3.21 -4.14
N ALA A 81 -20.47 3.22 -5.45
CA ALA A 81 -20.63 4.41 -6.28
C ALA A 81 -22.08 4.93 -6.30
N SER A 82 -23.06 4.03 -6.42
CA SER A 82 -24.50 4.40 -6.39
C SER A 82 -24.94 4.97 -5.04
N MET A 83 -24.25 4.61 -3.95
CA MET A 83 -24.48 5.18 -2.62
C MET A 83 -23.82 6.55 -2.39
N GLY A 84 -23.11 7.07 -3.39
CA GLY A 84 -22.42 8.36 -3.36
C GLY A 84 -20.99 8.33 -2.85
N ASP A 85 -20.40 7.15 -2.69
CA ASP A 85 -18.98 7.02 -2.37
C ASP A 85 -18.09 7.41 -3.55
N LYS A 86 -16.95 8.02 -3.27
CA LYS A 86 -15.88 8.12 -4.24
C LYS A 86 -15.15 6.78 -4.32
N VAL A 87 -15.20 6.16 -5.49
CA VAL A 87 -14.61 4.83 -5.68
C VAL A 87 -13.30 4.94 -6.43
N PHE A 88 -12.27 4.30 -5.90
CA PHE A 88 -10.94 4.25 -6.49
C PHE A 88 -10.44 2.81 -6.57
N ARG A 89 -9.91 2.47 -7.74
CA ARG A 89 -9.24 1.21 -8.00
C ARG A 89 -7.76 1.47 -8.23
N PHE A 90 -6.93 1.11 -7.26
CA PHE A 90 -5.47 1.17 -7.36
C PHE A 90 -4.94 -0.23 -7.67
N ALA A 91 -4.50 -0.45 -8.90
CA ALA A 91 -4.07 -1.74 -9.42
C ALA A 91 -2.84 -1.58 -10.32
N PRO A 92 -1.66 -1.30 -9.76
CA PRO A 92 -0.48 -0.88 -10.50
C PRO A 92 0.10 -1.96 -11.43
N THR A 93 -0.31 -3.22 -11.26
CA THR A 93 0.12 -4.36 -12.09
C THR A 93 -0.99 -4.97 -12.95
N ASP A 94 -2.14 -4.31 -13.05
CA ASP A 94 -3.17 -4.70 -14.01
C ASP A 94 -2.91 -4.00 -15.35
N TRP A 95 -2.39 -4.73 -16.31
CA TRP A 95 -2.00 -4.23 -17.63
C TRP A 95 -3.19 -3.99 -18.58
N ASP A 96 -4.32 -4.63 -18.28
CA ASP A 96 -5.49 -4.66 -19.16
C ASP A 96 -6.51 -3.57 -18.82
N ARG A 97 -6.45 -3.00 -17.62
CA ARG A 97 -7.46 -2.07 -17.11
C ARG A 97 -6.83 -0.84 -16.49
N PRO A 98 -7.47 0.32 -16.62
CA PRO A 98 -6.95 1.56 -16.08
C PRO A 98 -6.90 1.53 -14.54
N THR A 99 -5.85 2.12 -13.97
CA THR A 99 -5.64 2.26 -12.53
C THR A 99 -5.67 3.71 -12.08
N HIS A 100 -6.27 3.98 -10.92
CA HIS A 100 -6.02 5.23 -10.21
C HIS A 100 -4.59 5.22 -9.67
N ARG A 101 -4.10 6.39 -9.32
CA ARG A 101 -2.72 6.60 -8.87
C ARG A 101 -2.69 7.01 -7.40
N TYR A 102 -1.61 6.66 -6.74
CA TYR A 102 -1.40 7.01 -5.36
C TYR A 102 0.09 7.19 -5.06
N ASN A 103 0.50 8.41 -4.74
CA ASN A 103 1.86 8.73 -4.31
C ASN A 103 1.96 8.70 -2.78
N PRO A 104 2.66 7.71 -2.20
CA PRO A 104 2.78 7.57 -0.75
C PRO A 104 3.64 8.66 -0.09
N LEU A 105 4.42 9.41 -0.85
CA LEU A 105 5.24 10.50 -0.34
C LEU A 105 4.56 11.87 -0.42
N ALA A 106 3.39 11.98 -1.08
CA ALA A 106 2.71 13.27 -1.28
C ALA A 106 2.42 13.99 0.04
N ARG A 107 2.02 13.25 1.08
CA ARG A 107 1.77 13.80 2.43
C ARG A 107 3.03 14.37 3.06
N ILE A 108 4.14 13.65 2.94
CA ILE A 108 5.42 14.04 3.53
C ILE A 108 6.01 15.23 2.78
N ALA A 109 5.96 15.20 1.45
CA ALA A 109 6.47 16.28 0.61
C ALA A 109 5.73 17.61 0.85
N ALA A 110 4.45 17.56 1.22
CA ALA A 110 3.66 18.75 1.55
C ALA A 110 3.95 19.34 2.94
N MET A 111 4.83 18.73 3.75
CA MET A 111 5.21 19.27 5.05
C MET A 111 6.13 20.48 4.90
N THR A 112 5.87 21.52 5.68
CA THR A 112 6.67 22.77 5.67
C THR A 112 7.87 22.70 6.61
N ASN A 113 7.84 21.85 7.63
CA ASN A 113 8.95 21.68 8.58
C ASN A 113 9.93 20.62 8.07
N PRO A 114 11.20 20.97 7.74
CA PRO A 114 12.18 20.05 7.18
C PRO A 114 12.56 18.89 8.12
N ASP A 115 12.65 19.16 9.43
CA ASP A 115 13.03 18.14 10.42
C ASP A 115 11.94 17.08 10.56
N ARG A 116 10.67 17.54 10.58
CA ARG A 116 9.51 16.64 10.58
C ARG A 116 9.45 15.84 9.29
N GLN A 117 9.70 16.47 8.15
CA GLN A 117 9.72 15.84 6.84
C GLN A 117 10.76 14.71 6.79
N GLN A 118 11.99 14.98 7.27
CA GLN A 118 13.06 13.98 7.37
C GLN A 118 12.67 12.81 8.29
N MET A 119 12.11 13.12 9.47
CA MET A 119 11.70 12.09 10.43
C MET A 119 10.59 11.19 9.87
N GLU A 120 9.55 11.77 9.28
CA GLU A 120 8.45 11.03 8.65
C GLU A 120 8.94 10.17 7.49
N LEU A 121 9.86 10.69 6.68
CA LEU A 121 10.47 9.92 5.58
C LEU A 121 11.27 8.71 6.11
N LYS A 122 12.02 8.90 7.20
CA LYS A 122 12.76 7.80 7.85
C LYS A 122 11.83 6.76 8.48
N LEU A 123 10.74 7.19 9.13
CA LEU A 123 9.72 6.29 9.67
C LEU A 123 9.05 5.50 8.54
N THR A 124 8.66 6.17 7.47
CA THR A 124 8.06 5.53 6.30
C THR A 124 8.99 4.47 5.70
N ALA A 125 10.27 4.77 5.52
CA ALA A 125 11.25 3.81 5.03
C ALA A 125 11.30 2.55 5.91
N LYS A 126 11.34 2.69 7.23
CA LYS A 126 11.36 1.57 8.18
C LYS A 126 10.10 0.71 8.15
N LEU A 127 8.96 1.26 7.73
CA LEU A 127 7.69 0.52 7.70
C LEU A 127 7.57 -0.42 6.50
N PHE A 128 8.20 -0.11 5.37
CA PHE A 128 8.05 -0.93 4.17
C PHE A 128 9.32 -1.65 3.72
N LEU A 129 10.52 -1.10 4.01
CA LEU A 129 11.80 -1.74 3.73
C LEU A 129 12.12 -2.74 4.83
N GLN A 130 12.19 -4.01 4.50
CA GLN A 130 12.38 -5.08 5.47
C GLN A 130 13.41 -6.10 5.01
N THR A 131 14.08 -6.71 5.98
CA THR A 131 14.94 -7.89 5.79
C THR A 131 14.53 -8.97 6.78
N ASP A 132 14.50 -10.22 6.34
CA ASP A 132 14.19 -11.37 7.19
C ASP A 132 15.36 -11.75 8.09
N ASN A 133 16.57 -11.24 7.80
CA ASN A 133 17.78 -11.53 8.56
C ASN A 133 18.11 -10.39 9.54
N GLU A 134 17.87 -10.61 10.82
CA GLU A 134 18.14 -9.64 11.88
C GLU A 134 19.61 -9.17 11.92
N LYS A 135 20.57 -10.04 11.53
CA LYS A 135 21.99 -9.67 11.49
C LYS A 135 22.32 -8.62 10.44
N LEU A 136 21.46 -8.49 9.42
CA LEU A 136 21.61 -7.49 8.35
C LEU A 136 20.90 -6.18 8.65
N SER A 137 20.17 -6.08 9.77
CA SER A 137 19.41 -4.88 10.14
C SER A 137 20.28 -3.63 10.25
N GLY A 138 21.51 -3.76 10.75
CA GLY A 138 22.48 -2.67 10.83
C GLY A 138 22.93 -2.15 9.45
N LEU A 139 23.11 -3.05 8.48
CA LEU A 139 23.44 -2.69 7.10
C LEU A 139 22.21 -2.05 6.40
N LEU A 140 21.02 -2.59 6.63
CA LEU A 140 19.79 -1.97 6.12
C LEU A 140 19.58 -0.56 6.67
N ALA A 141 19.97 -0.29 7.92
CA ALA A 141 19.91 1.05 8.49
C ALA A 141 20.75 2.06 7.70
N GLY A 142 21.95 1.66 7.21
CA GLY A 142 22.76 2.47 6.30
C GLY A 142 22.06 2.73 4.96
N GLY A 143 21.39 1.72 4.41
CA GLY A 143 20.54 1.85 3.21
C GLY A 143 19.36 2.79 3.44
N ILE A 144 18.70 2.72 4.60
CA ILE A 144 17.59 3.61 4.97
C ILE A 144 18.07 5.07 5.09
N ASP A 145 19.25 5.31 5.65
CA ASP A 145 19.81 6.68 5.69
C ASP A 145 20.02 7.22 4.27
N LEU A 146 20.53 6.39 3.34
CA LEU A 146 20.65 6.77 1.93
C LEU A 146 19.28 7.03 1.28
N PHE A 147 18.27 6.21 1.57
CA PHE A 147 16.89 6.44 1.13
C PHE A 147 16.37 7.81 1.60
N VAL A 148 16.62 8.18 2.85
CA VAL A 148 16.22 9.48 3.40
C VAL A 148 16.92 10.63 2.69
N ALA A 149 18.23 10.55 2.48
CA ALA A 149 18.98 11.57 1.77
C ALA A 149 18.50 11.72 0.31
N ALA A 150 18.28 10.61 -0.37
CA ALA A 150 17.72 10.58 -1.72
C ALA A 150 16.29 11.17 -1.78
N GLY A 151 15.47 10.89 -0.77
CA GLY A 151 14.12 11.44 -0.66
C GLY A 151 14.10 12.95 -0.47
N LEU A 152 14.94 13.47 0.40
CA LEU A 152 15.07 14.92 0.59
C LEU A 152 15.56 15.62 -0.68
N LEU A 153 16.52 15.01 -1.41
CA LEU A 153 16.96 15.53 -2.71
C LEU A 153 15.84 15.45 -3.76
N ALA A 154 15.06 14.36 -3.78
CA ALA A 154 13.90 14.23 -4.68
C ALA A 154 12.83 15.32 -4.41
N PHE A 155 12.62 15.69 -3.14
CA PHE A 155 11.72 16.78 -2.76
C PHE A 155 12.24 18.13 -3.24
N GLU A 156 13.54 18.40 -3.08
CA GLU A 156 14.16 19.63 -3.59
C GLU A 156 14.13 19.74 -5.13
N ARG A 157 14.21 18.60 -5.82
CA ARG A 157 14.03 18.52 -7.28
C ARG A 157 12.58 18.73 -7.73
N GLY A 158 11.61 18.75 -6.81
CA GLY A 158 10.18 18.82 -7.14
C GLY A 158 9.61 17.51 -7.69
N VAL A 159 10.29 16.38 -7.49
CA VAL A 159 9.86 15.04 -7.92
C VAL A 159 9.77 14.11 -6.71
N PRO A 160 8.81 14.34 -5.78
CA PRO A 160 8.72 13.63 -4.51
C PRO A 160 8.11 12.23 -4.70
N THR A 161 8.82 11.33 -5.38
CA THR A 161 8.35 9.96 -5.66
C THR A 161 9.35 8.90 -5.20
N ILE A 162 8.86 7.70 -4.90
CA ILE A 162 9.75 6.57 -4.58
C ILE A 162 10.60 6.20 -5.79
N GLY A 163 10.05 6.29 -7.01
CA GLY A 163 10.82 6.03 -8.23
C GLY A 163 11.97 6.99 -8.43
N GLU A 164 11.85 8.27 -8.03
CA GLU A 164 12.99 9.20 -8.05
C GLU A 164 14.02 8.82 -6.98
N ILE A 165 13.58 8.41 -5.80
CA ILE A 165 14.50 7.88 -4.77
C ILE A 165 15.25 6.65 -5.29
N TYR A 166 14.53 5.72 -5.97
CA TYR A 166 15.16 4.57 -6.62
C TYR A 166 16.22 5.01 -7.64
N ARG A 167 15.92 5.94 -8.54
CA ARG A 167 16.87 6.46 -9.54
C ARG A 167 18.08 7.15 -8.92
N ILE A 168 17.88 7.90 -7.85
CA ILE A 168 18.98 8.54 -7.10
C ILE A 168 19.87 7.48 -6.44
N THR A 169 19.32 6.41 -5.90
CA THR A 169 20.08 5.38 -5.18
C THR A 169 20.71 4.34 -6.10
N ALA A 170 20.06 4.00 -7.22
CA ALA A 170 20.46 2.95 -8.15
C ALA A 170 21.48 3.40 -9.22
N SER A 171 22.08 4.59 -9.12
CA SER A 171 23.00 5.09 -10.15
C SER A 171 24.20 4.18 -10.35
N GLY A 172 24.50 3.95 -11.63
CA GLY A 172 25.67 3.18 -12.08
C GLY A 172 26.99 3.97 -12.01
N GLY A 173 28.09 3.30 -12.36
CA GLY A 173 29.41 3.91 -12.42
C GLY A 173 30.11 3.99 -11.05
N ASP A 174 30.97 4.99 -10.89
CA ASP A 174 31.66 5.26 -9.63
C ASP A 174 30.68 5.86 -8.61
N LYS A 175 30.17 5.01 -7.73
CA LYS A 175 29.15 5.35 -6.73
C LYS A 175 29.61 6.46 -5.79
N GLN A 176 30.88 6.45 -5.37
CA GLN A 176 31.43 7.44 -4.45
C GLN A 176 31.42 8.83 -5.09
N LYS A 177 31.85 8.94 -6.34
CA LYS A 177 31.86 10.18 -7.10
C LYS A 177 30.45 10.73 -7.33
N GLU A 178 29.50 9.87 -7.65
CA GLU A 178 28.11 10.27 -7.83
C GLU A 178 27.47 10.76 -6.53
N TYR A 179 27.76 10.15 -5.37
CA TYR A 179 27.24 10.65 -4.10
C TYR A 179 27.91 11.96 -3.67
N LEU A 180 29.19 12.16 -3.97
CA LEU A 180 29.83 13.46 -3.74
C LEU A 180 29.17 14.56 -4.58
N LYS A 181 28.85 14.30 -5.84
CA LYS A 181 28.11 15.22 -6.69
C LYS A 181 26.72 15.56 -6.11
N ARG A 182 26.01 14.55 -5.57
CA ARG A 182 24.71 14.80 -4.91
C ARG A 182 24.84 15.58 -3.61
N ALA A 183 25.92 15.40 -2.88
CA ALA A 183 26.22 16.22 -1.69
C ALA A 183 26.41 17.70 -2.03
N THR A 184 26.91 18.01 -3.23
CA THR A 184 27.01 19.41 -3.70
C THR A 184 25.69 19.96 -4.26
N GLU A 185 24.79 19.09 -4.71
CA GLU A 185 23.49 19.47 -5.27
C GLU A 185 22.46 19.78 -4.18
N VAL A 186 22.42 18.93 -3.14
CA VAL A 186 21.40 19.01 -2.08
C VAL A 186 21.63 20.21 -1.15
N LYS A 187 20.54 20.93 -0.83
CA LYS A 187 20.58 22.07 0.10
C LYS A 187 20.39 21.63 1.56
N ASN A 188 19.64 20.56 1.78
CA ASN A 188 19.39 20.02 3.12
C ASN A 188 20.70 19.51 3.75
N THR A 189 21.09 20.08 4.89
CA THR A 189 22.35 19.78 5.58
C THR A 189 22.46 18.31 5.99
N SER A 190 21.35 17.72 6.49
CA SER A 190 21.36 16.32 6.92
C SER A 190 21.53 15.37 5.72
N ALA A 191 20.88 15.64 4.61
CA ALA A 191 21.04 14.86 3.38
C ALA A 191 22.46 15.00 2.82
N LYS A 192 23.02 16.20 2.86
CA LYS A 192 24.41 16.46 2.45
C LYS A 192 25.40 15.61 3.25
N LEU A 193 25.31 15.63 4.57
CA LEU A 193 26.17 14.83 5.45
C LEU A 193 26.04 13.32 5.19
N ILE A 194 24.83 12.83 4.88
CA ILE A 194 24.63 11.44 4.53
C ILE A 194 25.32 11.12 3.19
N PHE A 195 25.15 11.94 2.16
CA PHE A 195 25.82 11.71 0.87
C PHE A 195 27.34 11.79 0.98
N GLU A 196 27.91 12.73 1.74
CA GLU A 196 29.35 12.82 2.03
C GLU A 196 29.86 11.54 2.74
N ARG A 197 29.10 11.06 3.74
CA ARG A 197 29.39 9.79 4.41
C ARG A 197 29.36 8.61 3.44
N MET A 198 28.38 8.52 2.54
CA MET A 198 28.32 7.47 1.53
C MET A 198 29.48 7.55 0.54
N ALA A 199 29.88 8.76 0.14
CA ALA A 199 31.03 8.98 -0.73
C ALA A 199 32.38 8.58 -0.07
N SER A 200 32.49 8.68 1.26
CA SER A 200 33.69 8.26 2.01
C SER A 200 33.67 6.81 2.50
N THR A 201 32.52 6.11 2.36
CA THR A 201 32.37 4.71 2.76
C THR A 201 33.12 3.79 1.78
N ASN A 202 33.76 2.74 2.27
CA ASN A 202 34.44 1.78 1.40
C ASN A 202 33.43 1.09 0.45
N ASN A 203 33.90 0.68 -0.72
CA ASN A 203 33.06 0.13 -1.79
C ASN A 203 32.27 -1.11 -1.38
N GLU A 204 32.83 -1.98 -0.55
CA GLU A 204 32.19 -3.22 -0.09
C GLU A 204 30.98 -2.92 0.81
N THR A 205 31.17 -2.08 1.83
CA THR A 205 30.12 -1.65 2.73
C THR A 205 29.02 -0.86 2.00
N LEU A 206 29.43 0.06 1.11
CA LEU A 206 28.48 0.82 0.30
C LEU A 206 27.65 -0.08 -0.62
N THR A 207 28.28 -1.07 -1.24
CA THR A 207 27.57 -2.06 -2.06
C THR A 207 26.60 -2.89 -1.22
N SER A 208 26.96 -3.24 0.01
CA SER A 208 26.08 -3.96 0.94
C SER A 208 24.86 -3.12 1.33
N TYR A 209 25.03 -1.82 1.62
CA TYR A 209 23.91 -0.89 1.89
C TYR A 209 22.96 -0.81 0.70
N LEU A 210 23.48 -0.66 -0.50
CA LEU A 210 22.67 -0.56 -1.72
C LEU A 210 21.95 -1.88 -2.04
N SER A 211 22.67 -3.00 -1.97
CA SER A 211 22.07 -4.31 -2.22
C SER A 211 20.90 -4.58 -1.26
N LEU A 212 21.11 -4.32 0.04
CA LEU A 212 20.05 -4.50 1.02
C LEU A 212 18.91 -3.52 0.85
N LEU A 213 19.18 -2.26 0.52
CA LEU A 213 18.15 -1.27 0.24
C LEU A 213 17.26 -1.71 -0.93
N MET A 214 17.85 -2.23 -2.01
CA MET A 214 17.11 -2.75 -3.16
C MET A 214 16.30 -3.98 -2.77
N THR A 215 16.96 -5.04 -2.28
CA THR A 215 16.30 -6.31 -1.96
C THR A 215 15.31 -6.24 -0.81
N SER A 216 15.37 -5.21 0.04
CA SER A 216 14.38 -4.97 1.09
C SER A 216 13.05 -4.42 0.57
N GLY A 217 12.99 -4.05 -0.71
CA GLY A 217 11.76 -3.66 -1.38
C GLY A 217 11.81 -2.41 -2.25
N LEU A 218 12.93 -1.68 -2.32
CA LEU A 218 13.03 -0.49 -3.16
C LEU A 218 13.09 -0.85 -4.66
N ASP A 219 13.59 -2.02 -5.03
CA ASP A 219 13.61 -2.55 -6.40
C ASP A 219 12.21 -2.74 -7.01
N THR A 220 11.16 -2.78 -6.20
CA THR A 220 9.76 -2.75 -6.67
C THR A 220 9.51 -1.59 -7.65
N TRP A 221 10.20 -0.45 -7.49
CA TRP A 221 10.05 0.75 -8.33
C TRP A 221 10.97 0.77 -9.59
N ASP A 222 11.68 -0.30 -9.86
CA ASP A 222 12.29 -0.54 -11.18
C ASP A 222 11.22 -0.75 -12.26
N ASN A 223 10.05 -1.23 -11.87
CA ASN A 223 8.92 -1.43 -12.76
C ASN A 223 8.26 -0.08 -13.11
N ARG A 224 8.27 0.27 -14.42
CA ARG A 224 7.74 1.54 -14.94
C ARG A 224 6.25 1.76 -14.64
N ALA A 225 5.44 0.70 -14.60
CA ALA A 225 4.02 0.84 -14.30
C ALA A 225 3.79 1.16 -12.83
N ILE A 226 4.55 0.56 -11.93
CA ILE A 226 4.52 0.86 -10.50
C ILE A 226 5.01 2.29 -10.24
N ASP A 227 6.11 2.70 -10.88
CA ASP A 227 6.62 4.08 -10.81
C ASP A 227 5.56 5.08 -11.28
N ALA A 228 4.95 4.87 -12.45
CA ALA A 228 3.91 5.73 -12.98
C ALA A 228 2.64 5.76 -12.10
N ALA A 229 2.20 4.60 -11.58
CA ALA A 229 1.03 4.51 -10.72
C ALA A 229 1.25 5.16 -9.33
N THR A 230 2.51 5.34 -8.93
CA THR A 230 2.88 5.97 -7.64
C THR A 230 3.48 7.38 -7.79
N ALA A 231 3.48 7.96 -8.99
CA ALA A 231 4.05 9.28 -9.23
C ALA A 231 3.15 10.44 -8.75
N THR A 232 1.83 10.27 -8.80
CA THR A 232 0.84 11.27 -8.41
C THR A 232 -0.29 10.62 -7.60
N SER A 233 -1.23 11.42 -7.07
CA SER A 233 -2.37 10.90 -6.31
C SER A 233 -3.68 11.36 -6.89
N ASP A 234 -4.62 10.43 -7.10
CA ASP A 234 -6.00 10.70 -7.48
C ASP A 234 -6.93 10.78 -6.25
N PHE A 235 -6.44 10.35 -5.09
CA PHE A 235 -7.14 10.41 -3.80
C PHE A 235 -6.18 10.72 -2.65
N SER A 236 -6.75 11.13 -1.51
CA SER A 236 -5.98 11.40 -0.29
C SER A 236 -6.62 10.68 0.90
N PHE A 237 -5.82 10.06 1.75
CA PHE A 237 -6.29 9.47 3.01
C PHE A 237 -6.76 10.51 4.03
N ARG A 238 -6.47 11.80 3.84
CA ARG A 238 -6.98 12.89 4.69
C ARG A 238 -8.47 13.16 4.47
N ASP A 239 -9.02 12.78 3.31
CA ASP A 239 -10.40 13.09 2.94
C ASP A 239 -11.39 11.96 3.29
N ILE A 240 -10.90 10.76 3.59
CA ILE A 240 -11.73 9.56 3.75
C ILE A 240 -12.65 9.60 4.98
N ARG A 241 -12.37 10.46 5.96
CA ARG A 241 -13.27 10.70 7.09
C ARG A 241 -14.28 11.84 6.84
N ARG A 242 -14.00 12.70 5.85
CA ARG A 242 -14.88 13.81 5.45
C ARG A 242 -15.96 13.39 4.48
N ARG A 243 -15.61 12.45 3.61
CA ARG A 243 -16.52 11.88 2.59
C ARG A 243 -16.30 10.39 2.50
N PRO A 244 -17.36 9.60 2.30
CA PRO A 244 -17.20 8.17 2.09
C PRO A 244 -16.39 7.88 0.82
N HIS A 245 -15.39 7.04 0.98
CA HIS A 245 -14.54 6.53 -0.10
C HIS A 245 -14.54 5.00 -0.07
N ALA A 246 -14.49 4.39 -1.24
CA ALA A 246 -14.22 2.97 -1.37
C ALA A 246 -12.94 2.80 -2.21
N ILE A 247 -11.84 2.43 -1.56
CA ILE A 247 -10.53 2.31 -2.19
C ILE A 247 -10.14 0.83 -2.20
N TYR A 248 -9.93 0.29 -3.39
CA TYR A 248 -9.54 -1.10 -3.62
C TYR A 248 -8.10 -1.13 -4.12
N LEU A 249 -7.20 -1.63 -3.28
CA LEU A 249 -5.85 -2.01 -3.72
C LEU A 249 -5.94 -3.41 -4.33
N VAL A 250 -5.99 -3.48 -5.65
CA VAL A 250 -6.17 -4.73 -6.39
C VAL A 250 -4.83 -5.32 -6.75
N VAL A 251 -4.61 -6.59 -6.34
CA VAL A 251 -3.36 -7.31 -6.57
C VAL A 251 -3.67 -8.75 -6.96
N GLU A 252 -3.03 -9.25 -8.01
CA GLU A 252 -3.10 -10.66 -8.35
C GLU A 252 -2.44 -11.55 -7.29
N SER A 253 -2.97 -12.75 -7.07
CA SER A 253 -2.51 -13.65 -5.98
C SER A 253 -1.00 -13.95 -6.02
N GLU A 254 -0.44 -14.08 -7.20
CA GLU A 254 0.98 -14.34 -7.43
C GLU A 254 1.85 -13.09 -7.19
N MET A 255 1.26 -11.90 -7.34
CA MET A 255 1.93 -10.62 -7.17
C MET A 255 1.92 -10.10 -5.72
N ILE A 256 1.23 -10.75 -4.79
CA ILE A 256 1.15 -10.28 -3.40
C ILE A 256 2.55 -10.19 -2.76
N ARG A 257 3.37 -11.23 -2.91
CA ARG A 257 4.74 -11.23 -2.34
C ARG A 257 5.67 -10.24 -3.03
N PRO A 258 5.77 -10.20 -4.38
CA PRO A 258 6.56 -9.17 -5.07
C PRO A 258 6.12 -7.74 -4.74
N LEU A 259 4.83 -7.48 -4.58
CA LEU A 259 4.29 -6.17 -4.25
C LEU A 259 4.13 -5.90 -2.75
N ALA A 260 4.55 -6.82 -1.88
CA ALA A 260 4.44 -6.64 -0.43
C ALA A 260 5.04 -5.30 0.07
N PRO A 261 6.19 -4.80 -0.45
CA PRO A 261 6.69 -3.48 -0.07
C PRO A 261 5.72 -2.35 -0.37
N LEU A 262 5.12 -2.33 -1.56
CA LEU A 262 4.12 -1.33 -1.95
C LEU A 262 2.84 -1.45 -1.11
N ILE A 263 2.35 -2.69 -0.88
CA ILE A 263 1.15 -2.94 -0.07
C ILE A 263 1.37 -2.47 1.38
N ARG A 264 2.53 -2.82 1.98
CA ARG A 264 2.91 -2.34 3.31
C ARG A 264 2.97 -0.83 3.38
N LEU A 265 3.60 -0.20 2.40
CA LEU A 265 3.71 1.26 2.32
C LEU A 265 2.33 1.92 2.25
N PHE A 266 1.45 1.42 1.38
CA PHE A 266 0.10 1.92 1.20
C PHE A 266 -0.73 1.89 2.50
N PHE A 267 -0.81 0.73 3.16
CA PHE A 267 -1.56 0.62 4.41
C PHE A 267 -0.88 1.28 5.60
N SER A 268 0.45 1.38 5.59
CA SER A 268 1.19 2.12 6.62
C SER A 268 0.91 3.62 6.53
N ASP A 269 0.90 4.20 5.33
CA ASP A 269 0.56 5.61 5.15
C ASP A 269 -0.93 5.89 5.45
N LEU A 270 -1.83 4.97 5.11
CA LEU A 270 -3.24 5.04 5.51
C LEU A 270 -3.37 5.15 7.04
N ILE A 271 -2.76 4.22 7.77
CA ILE A 271 -2.84 4.18 9.25
C ILE A 271 -2.17 5.44 9.84
N ALA A 272 -0.98 5.81 9.37
CA ALA A 272 -0.28 7.01 9.81
C ALA A 272 -1.10 8.29 9.53
N SER A 273 -1.76 8.36 8.37
CA SER A 273 -2.62 9.48 8.01
C SER A 273 -3.85 9.60 8.91
N LEU A 274 -4.45 8.47 9.32
CA LEU A 274 -5.56 8.45 10.27
C LEU A 274 -5.11 8.89 11.67
N GLN A 275 -3.96 8.41 12.12
CA GLN A 275 -3.42 8.69 13.44
C GLN A 275 -2.78 10.08 13.57
N ALA A 276 -2.59 10.81 12.47
CA ALA A 276 -2.02 12.14 12.48
C ALA A 276 -2.85 13.15 13.30
N GLN A 277 -4.18 12.95 13.38
CA GLN A 277 -5.09 13.74 14.18
C GLN A 277 -6.36 12.96 14.52
N GLU A 278 -6.98 13.24 15.66
CA GLU A 278 -8.30 12.72 16.00
C GLU A 278 -9.38 13.28 15.06
N PRO A 279 -10.50 12.54 14.83
CA PRO A 279 -11.58 13.01 13.97
C PRO A 279 -12.18 14.34 14.44
N GLY A 280 -12.22 15.31 13.53
CA GLY A 280 -12.92 16.58 13.76
C GLY A 280 -14.44 16.45 13.59
N THR A 281 -15.16 17.53 13.88
CA THR A 281 -16.63 17.59 13.70
C THR A 281 -17.05 17.50 12.22
N ASP A 282 -16.17 17.84 11.31
CA ASP A 282 -16.31 17.72 9.85
C ASP A 282 -15.90 16.34 9.31
N GLU A 283 -15.52 15.41 10.19
CA GLU A 283 -15.03 14.07 9.87
C GLU A 283 -15.93 12.95 10.47
N PRO A 284 -17.23 12.87 10.10
CA PRO A 284 -18.20 11.97 10.74
C PRO A 284 -18.07 10.51 10.29
N TRP A 285 -17.26 10.20 9.26
CA TRP A 285 -17.25 8.90 8.64
C TRP A 285 -16.13 8.00 9.18
N PRO A 286 -16.48 6.85 9.80
CA PRO A 286 -15.49 5.87 10.20
C PRO A 286 -14.87 5.19 8.96
N VAL A 287 -13.68 4.65 9.14
CA VAL A 287 -12.91 4.02 8.07
C VAL A 287 -12.73 2.53 8.36
N MET A 288 -13.28 1.68 7.50
CA MET A 288 -13.01 0.24 7.51
C MET A 288 -11.73 -0.05 6.73
N ILE A 289 -10.77 -0.68 7.40
CA ILE A 289 -9.53 -1.17 6.79
C ILE A 289 -9.61 -2.69 6.76
N MET A 290 -9.55 -3.28 5.58
CA MET A 290 -9.65 -4.73 5.39
C MET A 290 -8.38 -5.29 4.78
N LEU A 291 -7.60 -6.00 5.59
CA LEU A 291 -6.35 -6.64 5.19
C LEU A 291 -6.62 -8.11 4.90
N ASP A 292 -6.99 -8.42 3.65
CA ASP A 292 -7.11 -9.81 3.21
C ASP A 292 -5.72 -10.42 2.95
N GLU A 293 -5.56 -11.73 3.19
CA GLU A 293 -4.27 -12.43 3.06
C GLU A 293 -3.14 -11.78 3.89
N PHE A 294 -3.45 -11.28 5.10
CA PHE A 294 -2.52 -10.53 5.95
C PHE A 294 -1.22 -11.28 6.26
N ASP A 295 -1.31 -12.59 6.39
CA ASP A 295 -0.17 -13.50 6.60
C ASP A 295 0.81 -13.56 5.41
N ARG A 296 0.46 -13.01 4.25
CA ARG A 296 1.33 -12.99 3.06
C ARG A 296 2.11 -11.67 2.87
N LEU A 297 1.81 -10.66 3.70
CA LEU A 297 2.37 -9.32 3.56
C LEU A 297 3.72 -9.11 4.27
N GLY A 298 4.17 -10.10 5.05
CA GLY A 298 5.30 -9.95 5.95
C GLY A 298 4.95 -9.13 7.20
N LYS A 299 5.96 -8.64 7.91
CA LYS A 299 5.73 -7.86 9.13
C LYS A 299 5.16 -6.48 8.80
N MET A 300 4.07 -6.12 9.47
CA MET A 300 3.49 -4.76 9.47
C MET A 300 3.46 -4.22 10.91
N PRO A 301 4.57 -3.68 11.40
CA PRO A 301 4.67 -3.22 12.79
C PRO A 301 3.58 -2.21 13.15
N ILE A 302 3.27 -1.30 12.23
CA ILE A 302 2.24 -0.29 12.43
C ILE A 302 0.86 -0.88 12.73
N VAL A 303 0.51 -2.04 12.14
CA VAL A 303 -0.76 -2.72 12.43
C VAL A 303 -0.77 -3.27 13.85
N ALA A 304 0.34 -3.92 14.26
CA ALA A 304 0.46 -4.50 15.59
C ALA A 304 0.46 -3.44 16.72
N GLU A 305 1.05 -2.30 16.45
CA GLU A 305 1.12 -1.18 17.40
C GLU A 305 -0.19 -0.38 17.44
N SER A 306 -0.77 -0.11 16.26
CA SER A 306 -1.92 0.79 16.13
C SER A 306 -3.26 0.14 16.48
N ILE A 307 -3.39 -1.18 16.46
CA ILE A 307 -4.67 -1.86 16.72
C ILE A 307 -5.31 -1.47 18.07
N LYS A 308 -4.49 -1.06 19.04
CA LYS A 308 -4.95 -0.64 20.38
C LYS A 308 -5.51 0.80 20.40
N THR A 309 -5.07 1.65 19.49
CA THR A 309 -5.36 3.09 19.49
C THR A 309 -6.20 3.54 18.31
N LEU A 310 -6.20 2.80 17.19
CA LEU A 310 -6.83 3.16 15.93
C LEU A 310 -8.33 3.47 16.06
N ARG A 311 -9.00 2.91 17.08
CA ARG A 311 -10.41 3.20 17.39
C ARG A 311 -10.65 4.69 17.63
N SER A 312 -9.81 5.36 18.43
CA SER A 312 -9.96 6.79 18.73
C SER A 312 -9.78 7.68 17.49
N PHE A 313 -9.09 7.15 16.47
CA PHE A 313 -8.89 7.82 15.20
C PHE A 313 -9.94 7.45 14.13
N GLY A 314 -11.03 6.79 14.53
CA GLY A 314 -12.13 6.42 13.63
C GLY A 314 -11.85 5.22 12.72
N GLY A 315 -10.75 4.48 12.94
CA GLY A 315 -10.38 3.32 12.14
C GLY A 315 -10.95 2.02 12.70
N ASN A 316 -11.54 1.19 11.83
CA ASN A 316 -12.05 -0.14 12.11
C ASN A 316 -11.24 -1.16 11.29
N LEU A 317 -10.45 -1.98 11.94
CA LEU A 317 -9.50 -2.88 11.29
C LEU A 317 -10.01 -4.33 11.28
N ALA A 318 -10.08 -4.92 10.10
CA ALA A 318 -10.32 -6.34 9.90
C ALA A 318 -9.05 -7.00 9.35
N ILE A 319 -8.48 -7.91 10.12
CA ILE A 319 -7.33 -8.73 9.74
C ILE A 319 -7.86 -10.09 9.33
N VAL A 320 -7.59 -10.51 8.09
CA VAL A 320 -8.00 -11.82 7.57
C VAL A 320 -6.76 -12.66 7.35
N THR A 321 -6.71 -13.81 8.00
CA THR A 321 -5.63 -14.79 7.89
C THR A 321 -6.18 -16.18 7.62
N GLN A 322 -5.34 -17.04 7.09
CA GLN A 322 -5.75 -18.42 6.81
C GLN A 322 -5.66 -19.31 8.05
N THR A 323 -4.60 -19.17 8.83
CA THR A 323 -4.35 -19.98 10.02
C THR A 323 -3.63 -19.16 11.12
N ILE A 324 -3.68 -19.63 12.33
CA ILE A 324 -2.96 -19.01 13.45
C ILE A 324 -1.43 -19.21 13.35
N PRO A 325 -0.90 -20.41 12.99
CA PRO A 325 0.53 -20.58 12.79
C PRO A 325 1.15 -19.65 11.74
N ALA A 326 0.42 -19.31 10.69
CA ALA A 326 0.91 -18.35 9.68
C ALA A 326 1.22 -16.96 10.27
N LEU A 327 0.44 -16.53 11.26
CA LEU A 327 0.74 -15.30 12.01
C LEU A 327 1.89 -15.49 12.99
N ASP A 328 2.03 -16.67 13.62
CA ASP A 328 3.13 -16.97 14.52
C ASP A 328 4.49 -16.95 13.81
N GLU A 329 4.54 -17.46 12.58
CA GLU A 329 5.74 -17.46 11.74
C GLU A 329 6.24 -16.01 11.49
N ILE A 330 5.33 -15.07 11.24
CA ILE A 330 5.68 -13.70 10.89
C ILE A 330 5.94 -12.83 12.12
N TYR A 331 5.06 -12.92 13.12
CA TYR A 331 5.05 -11.98 14.25
C TYR A 331 5.64 -12.57 15.54
N GLY A 332 5.78 -13.88 15.61
CA GLY A 332 6.00 -14.60 16.85
C GLY A 332 4.74 -14.65 17.72
N GLU A 333 4.67 -15.64 18.60
CA GLU A 333 3.47 -15.93 19.42
C GLU A 333 3.02 -14.75 20.30
N ASN A 334 3.96 -14.02 20.92
CA ASN A 334 3.64 -12.90 21.81
C ASN A 334 2.98 -11.73 21.06
N THR A 335 3.53 -11.33 19.92
CA THR A 335 2.96 -10.25 19.11
C THR A 335 1.63 -10.66 18.50
N ARG A 336 1.52 -11.90 18.02
CA ARG A 336 0.25 -12.44 17.51
C ARG A 336 -0.83 -12.46 18.59
N ARG A 337 -0.52 -12.88 19.84
CA ARG A 337 -1.46 -12.81 20.96
C ARG A 337 -1.89 -11.38 21.29
N SER A 338 -0.96 -10.41 21.18
CA SER A 338 -1.29 -8.99 21.33
C SER A 338 -2.24 -8.50 20.24
N LEU A 339 -2.04 -8.90 18.98
CA LEU A 339 -2.95 -8.63 17.88
C LEU A 339 -4.35 -9.22 18.11
N GLN A 340 -4.41 -10.47 18.56
CA GLN A 340 -5.67 -11.13 18.90
C GLN A 340 -6.41 -10.43 20.03
N GLY A 341 -5.69 -9.99 21.07
CA GLY A 341 -6.28 -9.23 22.17
C GLY A 341 -6.78 -7.85 21.74
N GLY A 342 -6.06 -7.17 20.83
CA GLY A 342 -6.49 -5.89 20.27
C GLY A 342 -7.70 -5.98 19.35
N ALA A 343 -7.93 -7.13 18.72
CA ALA A 343 -9.05 -7.32 17.79
C ALA A 343 -10.43 -7.28 18.46
N GLY A 344 -10.55 -7.73 19.71
CA GLY A 344 -11.83 -7.76 20.46
C GLY A 344 -12.86 -8.78 19.93
N VAL A 345 -12.89 -9.04 18.63
CA VAL A 345 -13.72 -10.06 17.98
C VAL A 345 -12.84 -10.98 17.14
N LYS A 346 -13.00 -12.28 17.35
CA LYS A 346 -12.35 -13.32 16.56
C LYS A 346 -13.42 -14.17 15.89
N LEU A 347 -13.40 -14.21 14.56
CA LEU A 347 -14.36 -14.94 13.74
C LEU A 347 -13.65 -16.14 13.09
N TYR A 348 -14.09 -17.35 13.38
CA TYR A 348 -13.56 -18.58 12.82
C TYR A 348 -14.52 -19.18 11.81
N LEU A 349 -14.06 -19.38 10.58
CA LEU A 349 -14.76 -20.05 9.49
C LEU A 349 -14.15 -21.44 9.29
N THR A 350 -14.77 -22.46 9.82
CA THR A 350 -14.42 -23.89 9.68
C THR A 350 -12.90 -24.13 9.61
N PRO A 351 -12.18 -24.02 10.74
CA PRO A 351 -10.73 -24.20 10.76
C PRO A 351 -10.34 -25.64 10.38
N SER A 352 -9.20 -25.81 9.73
CA SER A 352 -8.70 -27.12 9.28
C SER A 352 -7.32 -27.47 9.83
N GLU A 353 -6.58 -26.46 10.30
CA GLU A 353 -5.23 -26.60 10.83
C GLU A 353 -5.27 -26.86 12.35
N GLN A 354 -4.42 -27.79 12.83
CA GLN A 354 -4.47 -28.35 14.16
C GLN A 354 -4.35 -27.31 15.27
N LYS A 355 -3.33 -26.45 15.23
CA LYS A 355 -3.09 -25.45 16.27
C LYS A 355 -4.23 -24.41 16.33
N THR A 356 -4.79 -24.06 15.19
CA THR A 356 -5.97 -23.17 15.10
C THR A 356 -7.19 -23.81 15.75
N ILE A 357 -7.39 -25.12 15.55
CA ILE A 357 -8.49 -25.91 16.17
C ILE A 357 -8.31 -25.97 17.67
N GLU A 358 -7.10 -26.26 18.15
CA GLU A 358 -6.78 -26.31 19.58
C GLU A 358 -7.01 -24.98 20.27
N GLU A 359 -6.51 -23.87 19.69
CA GLU A 359 -6.74 -22.52 20.23
C GLU A 359 -8.24 -22.17 20.25
N LEU A 360 -8.98 -22.50 19.20
CA LEU A 360 -10.43 -22.30 19.16
C LEU A 360 -11.13 -23.06 20.28
N SER A 361 -10.84 -24.35 20.43
CA SER A 361 -11.40 -25.19 21.50
C SER A 361 -11.10 -24.63 22.91
N GLN A 362 -9.86 -24.19 23.13
CA GLN A 362 -9.45 -23.57 24.39
C GLN A 362 -10.14 -22.23 24.63
N ALA A 363 -10.25 -21.38 23.59
CA ALA A 363 -10.89 -20.07 23.69
C ALA A 363 -12.39 -20.12 23.97
N ILE A 364 -13.07 -21.18 23.51
CA ILE A 364 -14.50 -21.42 23.80
C ILE A 364 -14.71 -21.85 25.25
N GLY A 365 -13.74 -22.54 25.84
CA GLY A 365 -13.77 -22.98 27.24
C GLY A 365 -14.33 -24.38 27.43
N LYS A 366 -14.53 -24.73 28.69
CA LYS A 366 -14.96 -26.07 29.16
C LYS A 366 -16.31 -25.99 29.85
N THR A 367 -17.01 -27.11 29.90
CA THR A 367 -18.21 -27.32 30.69
C THR A 367 -18.03 -28.56 31.53
N THR A 368 -18.65 -28.57 32.67
CA THR A 368 -18.65 -29.73 33.56
C THR A 368 -19.73 -30.71 33.12
N LYS A 369 -19.33 -31.93 32.77
CA LYS A 369 -20.24 -33.01 32.40
C LYS A 369 -20.28 -34.04 33.47
N ARG A 370 -21.49 -34.41 33.92
CA ARG A 370 -21.70 -35.49 34.83
C ARG A 370 -21.67 -36.84 34.07
N VAL A 371 -20.66 -37.63 34.35
CA VAL A 371 -20.53 -38.98 33.78
C VAL A 371 -21.01 -39.99 34.83
N VAL A 372 -22.06 -40.72 34.48
CA VAL A 372 -22.59 -41.77 35.32
C VAL A 372 -22.14 -43.13 34.75
N THR A 373 -21.16 -43.73 35.41
CA THR A 373 -20.69 -45.08 35.05
C THR A 373 -21.48 -46.10 35.85
N ARG A 374 -22.19 -46.96 35.16
CA ARG A 374 -22.91 -48.09 35.74
C ARG A 374 -22.10 -49.35 35.48
N SER A 375 -21.50 -49.91 36.52
CA SER A 375 -20.86 -51.22 36.44
C SER A 375 -21.77 -52.29 37.01
N ARG A 376 -21.88 -53.42 36.29
CA ARG A 376 -22.57 -54.61 36.74
C ARG A 376 -21.55 -55.72 36.90
N ALA A 377 -21.48 -56.30 38.10
CA ALA A 377 -20.67 -57.48 38.31
C ALA A 377 -21.23 -58.65 37.47
N VAL A 378 -20.38 -59.25 36.64
CA VAL A 378 -20.69 -60.46 35.92
C VAL A 378 -20.41 -61.63 36.82
N GLY A 379 -21.39 -61.95 37.71
CA GLY A 379 -21.31 -63.04 38.65
C GLY A 379 -22.61 -63.85 38.66
N ARG A 380 -22.57 -65.05 39.27
CA ARG A 380 -23.65 -66.03 39.26
C ARG A 380 -24.93 -65.58 40.01
N ASN A 381 -24.90 -64.52 40.80
CA ASN A 381 -26.05 -64.01 41.54
C ASN A 381 -26.64 -62.76 40.93
N PRO A 382 -27.94 -62.77 40.53
CA PRO A 382 -28.62 -61.64 39.91
C PRO A 382 -28.78 -60.41 40.82
N PHE A 383 -28.53 -60.51 42.12
CA PHE A 383 -28.73 -59.48 43.14
C PHE A 383 -27.44 -58.83 43.66
N GLU A 384 -26.28 -59.29 43.24
CA GLU A 384 -25.00 -58.73 43.66
C GLU A 384 -24.51 -57.63 42.74
N GLY A 385 -24.29 -56.44 43.33
CA GLY A 385 -23.34 -55.45 42.86
C GLY A 385 -23.73 -54.62 41.64
N ARG A 386 -24.77 -53.83 41.74
CA ARG A 386 -24.89 -52.62 40.88
C ARG A 386 -24.15 -51.49 41.57
N SER A 387 -23.01 -51.10 41.06
CA SER A 387 -22.34 -49.89 41.45
C SER A 387 -22.64 -48.76 40.46
N VAL A 388 -23.10 -47.64 40.99
CA VAL A 388 -23.27 -46.38 40.22
C VAL A 388 -22.23 -45.44 40.73
N SER A 389 -21.21 -45.16 39.91
CA SER A 389 -20.22 -44.16 40.19
C SER A 389 -20.58 -42.89 39.40
N GLU A 390 -20.70 -41.77 40.09
CA GLU A 390 -20.89 -40.48 39.52
C GLU A 390 -19.58 -39.74 39.57
N ARG A 391 -19.09 -39.30 38.39
CA ARG A 391 -17.88 -38.48 38.25
C ARG A 391 -18.20 -37.23 37.45
N THR A 392 -17.65 -36.14 37.89
CA THR A 392 -17.72 -34.88 37.19
C THR A 392 -16.44 -34.72 36.39
N GLU A 393 -16.57 -34.57 35.08
CA GLU A 393 -15.43 -34.36 34.16
C GLU A 393 -15.57 -33.04 33.43
N ASP A 394 -14.47 -32.31 33.37
CA ASP A 394 -14.38 -31.09 32.55
C ASP A 394 -14.20 -31.48 31.07
N THR A 395 -15.20 -31.17 30.27
CA THR A 395 -15.20 -31.46 28.86
C THR A 395 -15.20 -30.14 28.05
N PRO A 396 -14.38 -29.99 26.99
CA PRO A 396 -14.47 -28.82 26.12
C PRO A 396 -15.89 -28.61 25.59
N LEU A 397 -16.36 -27.35 25.59
CA LEU A 397 -17.65 -26.98 25.00
C LEU A 397 -17.70 -27.25 23.50
N LEU A 398 -16.55 -27.15 22.84
CA LEU A 398 -16.31 -27.58 21.46
C LEU A 398 -15.07 -28.46 21.46
N THR A 399 -15.22 -29.74 21.17
CA THR A 399 -14.06 -30.64 21.01
C THR A 399 -13.35 -30.35 19.68
N GLU A 400 -12.08 -30.73 19.59
CA GLU A 400 -11.31 -30.58 18.36
C GLU A 400 -11.96 -31.31 17.18
N ASP A 401 -12.49 -32.52 17.44
CA ASP A 401 -13.25 -33.27 16.44
C ASP A 401 -14.49 -32.55 15.95
N GLN A 402 -15.23 -31.91 16.86
CA GLN A 402 -16.41 -31.12 16.49
C GLN A 402 -16.02 -29.88 15.69
N ALA A 403 -14.92 -29.20 16.08
CA ALA A 403 -14.41 -28.05 15.34
C ALA A 403 -13.97 -28.42 13.93
N ARG A 404 -13.30 -29.57 13.76
CA ARG A 404 -12.85 -30.10 12.47
C ARG A 404 -14.02 -30.50 11.54
N ARG A 405 -15.11 -30.99 12.12
CA ARG A 405 -16.32 -31.42 11.41
C ARG A 405 -17.42 -30.36 11.36
N MET A 406 -17.07 -29.10 11.67
CA MET A 406 -18.01 -27.99 11.63
C MET A 406 -18.52 -27.78 10.21
N ASP A 407 -19.84 -27.53 10.08
CA ASP A 407 -20.45 -27.22 8.78
C ASP A 407 -19.82 -25.98 8.16
N LEU A 408 -19.63 -26.01 6.84
CA LEU A 408 -19.10 -24.89 6.07
C LEU A 408 -19.96 -23.62 6.17
N ASP A 409 -21.23 -23.77 6.48
CA ASP A 409 -22.17 -22.68 6.66
C ASP A 409 -22.23 -22.16 8.11
N GLU A 410 -21.41 -22.70 8.99
CA GLU A 410 -21.32 -22.27 10.38
C GLU A 410 -20.07 -21.39 10.60
N VAL A 411 -20.21 -20.50 11.56
CA VAL A 411 -19.12 -19.66 12.07
C VAL A 411 -19.16 -19.63 13.58
N ILE A 412 -17.98 -19.48 14.17
CA ILE A 412 -17.85 -19.29 15.61
C ILE A 412 -17.22 -17.93 15.87
N LEU A 413 -17.87 -17.17 16.74
CA LEU A 413 -17.36 -15.88 17.23
C LEU A 413 -16.88 -16.05 18.66
N VAL A 414 -15.64 -15.67 18.88
CA VAL A 414 -15.06 -15.48 20.22
C VAL A 414 -14.95 -13.97 20.43
N VAL A 415 -15.67 -13.45 21.41
CA VAL A 415 -15.77 -12.02 21.68
C VAL A 415 -15.27 -11.76 23.09
N ASP A 416 -14.47 -10.73 23.27
CA ASP A 416 -13.92 -10.38 24.56
C ASP A 416 -15.01 -10.08 25.60
N ALA A 417 -14.85 -10.60 26.81
CA ALA A 417 -15.80 -10.48 27.92
C ALA A 417 -17.23 -11.00 27.62
N GLN A 418 -17.38 -11.94 26.66
CA GLN A 418 -18.68 -12.56 26.33
C GLN A 418 -18.56 -14.05 26.09
N MET A 419 -19.69 -14.75 26.23
CA MET A 419 -19.80 -16.15 25.84
C MET A 419 -19.60 -16.29 24.32
N PRO A 420 -18.88 -17.31 23.85
CA PRO A 420 -18.75 -17.60 22.42
C PRO A 420 -20.10 -17.78 21.74
N ILE A 421 -20.18 -17.40 20.50
CA ILE A 421 -21.43 -17.45 19.71
C ILE A 421 -21.24 -18.37 18.52
N ARG A 422 -22.08 -19.39 18.39
CA ARG A 422 -22.21 -20.19 17.18
C ARG A 422 -23.32 -19.60 16.31
N ALA A 423 -22.99 -19.31 15.05
CA ALA A 423 -23.90 -18.62 14.13
C ALA A 423 -23.79 -19.23 12.73
N ARG A 424 -24.62 -18.76 11.80
CA ARG A 424 -24.54 -19.14 10.40
C ARG A 424 -23.71 -18.11 9.63
N ARG A 425 -22.88 -18.62 8.70
CA ARG A 425 -22.15 -17.80 7.75
C ARG A 425 -23.14 -17.06 6.85
N ILE A 426 -22.81 -15.82 6.56
CA ILE A 426 -23.58 -15.01 5.62
C ILE A 426 -23.29 -15.52 4.19
N LYS A 427 -24.34 -15.55 3.38
CA LYS A 427 -24.25 -15.74 1.92
C LYS A 427 -25.01 -14.58 1.29
N TYR A 428 -24.29 -13.56 0.79
CA TYR A 428 -24.91 -12.33 0.31
C TYR A 428 -25.87 -12.56 -0.86
N PHE A 429 -25.62 -13.58 -1.69
CA PHE A 429 -26.46 -13.94 -2.84
C PHE A 429 -27.70 -14.76 -2.45
N GLU A 430 -27.78 -15.32 -1.23
CA GLU A 430 -28.96 -16.02 -0.71
C GLU A 430 -29.79 -15.16 0.25
N ASP A 431 -29.16 -14.23 0.98
CA ASP A 431 -29.84 -13.37 1.93
C ASP A 431 -30.70 -12.32 1.21
N PRO A 432 -32.01 -12.21 1.48
CA PRO A 432 -32.89 -11.31 0.74
C PRO A 432 -32.47 -9.83 0.81
N GLN A 433 -31.94 -9.37 1.93
CA GLN A 433 -31.50 -7.98 2.10
C GLN A 433 -30.22 -7.70 1.33
N LEU A 434 -29.22 -8.57 1.48
CA LEU A 434 -27.92 -8.38 0.83
C LEU A 434 -28.01 -8.62 -0.68
N LYS A 435 -28.87 -9.55 -1.13
CA LYS A 435 -29.13 -9.80 -2.54
C LYS A 435 -29.67 -8.55 -3.26
N VAL A 436 -30.55 -7.79 -2.61
CA VAL A 436 -31.07 -6.53 -3.16
C VAL A 436 -29.95 -5.49 -3.29
N LEU A 437 -29.10 -5.35 -2.26
CA LEU A 437 -27.97 -4.43 -2.32
C LEU A 437 -26.98 -4.83 -3.45
N HIS A 438 -26.67 -6.10 -3.54
CA HIS A 438 -25.80 -6.61 -4.59
C HIS A 438 -26.40 -6.45 -5.99
N ALA A 439 -27.70 -6.69 -6.16
CA ALA A 439 -28.40 -6.51 -7.45
C ALA A 439 -28.48 -5.06 -7.90
N GLY A 440 -28.33 -4.08 -6.99
CA GLY A 440 -28.27 -2.65 -7.29
C GLY A 440 -27.03 -2.20 -8.05
N GLN A 441 -26.15 -3.11 -8.46
CA GLN A 441 -24.94 -2.81 -9.22
C GLN A 441 -25.23 -2.77 -10.73
N THR A 442 -25.91 -1.74 -11.19
CA THR A 442 -26.38 -1.66 -12.59
C THR A 442 -25.51 -0.77 -13.48
N ASP A 443 -24.75 0.17 -12.90
CA ASP A 443 -23.95 1.12 -13.64
C ASP A 443 -22.60 0.55 -14.14
N SER A 444 -21.88 1.33 -14.95
CA SER A 444 -20.53 0.99 -15.39
C SER A 444 -19.55 0.93 -14.21
N PHE A 445 -18.48 0.18 -14.38
CA PHE A 445 -17.42 0.15 -13.37
C PHE A 445 -16.77 1.53 -13.21
N PRO A 446 -16.50 1.98 -11.99
CA PRO A 446 -15.88 3.27 -11.71
C PRO A 446 -14.37 3.24 -11.98
N TYR A 447 -13.99 3.05 -13.24
CA TYR A 447 -12.61 3.20 -13.69
C TYR A 447 -12.25 4.68 -13.80
N PRO A 448 -10.95 5.03 -13.75
CA PRO A 448 -10.51 6.38 -14.10
C PRO A 448 -10.93 6.77 -15.51
N ASP A 449 -11.18 8.05 -15.72
CA ASP A 449 -11.49 8.61 -17.02
C ASP A 449 -10.33 8.38 -18.01
N GLU A 450 -10.61 7.71 -19.14
CA GLU A 450 -9.60 7.36 -20.15
C GLU A 450 -8.97 8.60 -20.80
N ASP A 451 -9.71 9.66 -21.01
CA ASP A 451 -9.18 10.91 -21.59
C ASP A 451 -8.23 11.61 -20.61
N ARG A 452 -8.53 11.53 -19.32
CA ARG A 452 -7.63 11.99 -18.26
C ARG A 452 -6.36 11.15 -18.24
N LEU A 453 -6.47 9.82 -18.29
CA LEU A 453 -5.32 8.92 -18.30
C LEU A 453 -4.42 9.14 -19.53
N ARG A 454 -5.02 9.40 -20.70
CA ARG A 454 -4.28 9.72 -21.92
C ARG A 454 -3.50 11.03 -21.78
N ARG A 455 -4.14 12.09 -21.25
CA ARG A 455 -3.48 13.38 -20.97
C ARG A 455 -2.35 13.22 -19.96
N ASP A 456 -2.57 12.47 -18.90
CA ASP A 456 -1.57 12.23 -17.85
C ASP A 456 -0.39 11.42 -18.37
N ARG A 457 -0.63 10.44 -19.26
CA ARG A 457 0.44 9.69 -19.93
C ARG A 457 1.28 10.61 -20.83
N GLN A 458 0.64 11.45 -21.61
CA GLN A 458 1.33 12.44 -22.45
C GLN A 458 2.17 13.41 -21.61
N LEU A 459 1.66 13.86 -20.47
CA LEU A 459 2.40 14.72 -19.53
C LEU A 459 3.61 14.00 -18.92
N PHE A 460 3.47 12.74 -18.59
CA PHE A 460 4.58 11.93 -18.06
C PHE A 460 5.68 11.76 -19.11
N GLU A 461 5.32 11.36 -20.33
CA GLU A 461 6.26 11.21 -21.45
C GLU A 461 6.95 12.53 -21.80
N THR A 462 6.21 13.64 -21.75
CA THR A 462 6.77 14.98 -21.96
C THR A 462 7.78 15.36 -20.88
N ARG A 463 7.49 15.05 -19.60
CA ARG A 463 8.43 15.28 -18.50
C ARG A 463 9.71 14.45 -18.64
N GLU A 464 9.61 13.15 -18.94
CA GLU A 464 10.78 12.31 -19.20
C GLU A 464 11.65 12.88 -20.33
N THR A 465 11.00 13.35 -21.40
CA THR A 465 11.71 13.95 -22.53
C THR A 465 12.41 15.26 -22.13
N VAL A 466 11.75 16.11 -21.36
CA VAL A 466 12.34 17.36 -20.85
C VAL A 466 13.51 17.10 -19.91
N GLU A 467 13.42 16.11 -19.03
CA GLU A 467 14.52 15.73 -18.16
C GLU A 467 15.71 15.15 -18.91
N LYS A 468 15.45 14.33 -19.93
CA LYS A 468 16.49 13.83 -20.81
C LYS A 468 17.21 14.96 -21.53
N LEU A 469 16.45 15.88 -22.11
CA LEU A 469 17.02 17.07 -22.79
C LEU A 469 17.79 17.98 -21.82
N ARG A 470 17.34 18.13 -20.58
CA ARG A 470 18.09 18.87 -19.54
C ARG A 470 19.42 18.21 -19.20
N ARG A 471 19.47 16.88 -19.11
CA ARG A 471 20.71 16.14 -18.88
C ARG A 471 21.69 16.33 -20.03
N GLU A 472 21.22 16.14 -21.26
CA GLU A 472 22.01 16.35 -22.48
C GLU A 472 22.53 17.80 -22.58
N LEU A 473 21.70 18.80 -22.25
CA LEU A 473 22.11 20.21 -22.23
C LEU A 473 23.17 20.48 -21.15
N ASN A 474 23.06 19.90 -19.97
CA ASN A 474 24.04 20.05 -18.90
C ASN A 474 25.38 19.38 -19.27
N GLU A 475 25.37 18.24 -19.94
CA GLU A 475 26.56 17.57 -20.46
C GLU A 475 27.25 18.42 -21.53
N VAL A 476 26.50 19.01 -22.45
CA VAL A 476 27.02 19.91 -23.47
C VAL A 476 27.62 21.19 -22.84
N LYS A 477 26.95 21.76 -21.82
CA LYS A 477 27.47 22.93 -21.07
C LYS A 477 28.76 22.57 -20.30
N ALA A 478 28.83 21.42 -19.68
CA ALA A 478 30.03 20.95 -18.98
C ALA A 478 31.21 20.71 -19.95
N ALA A 479 30.94 20.10 -21.09
CA ALA A 479 31.94 19.90 -22.14
C ALA A 479 32.40 21.24 -22.77
N GLY A 480 31.50 22.22 -22.87
CA GLY A 480 31.84 23.58 -23.35
C GLY A 480 32.65 24.39 -22.35
N ALA A 481 32.42 24.20 -21.04
CA ALA A 481 33.22 24.85 -19.97
C ALA A 481 34.63 24.27 -19.89
N ALA A 482 34.77 22.94 -19.99
CA ALA A 482 36.08 22.26 -20.00
C ALA A 482 36.96 22.68 -21.19
N ARG A 483 36.36 22.99 -22.36
CA ARG A 483 37.09 23.50 -23.52
C ARG A 483 37.52 24.98 -23.39
N LYS A 484 36.97 25.74 -22.47
CA LYS A 484 37.36 27.13 -22.21
C LYS A 484 38.53 27.27 -21.21
N GLU A 485 38.78 26.26 -20.41
CA GLU A 485 39.91 26.19 -19.48
C GLU A 485 41.22 25.76 -20.16
N ASP A 486 41.18 25.06 -21.30
CA ASP A 486 42.33 24.72 -22.13
C ASP A 486 42.51 25.76 -23.25
N GLY A 487 42.78 27.01 -22.87
CA GLY A 487 43.17 28.07 -23.82
C GLY A 487 44.60 27.86 -24.33
N PRO A 488 44.87 27.98 -25.64
CA PRO A 488 46.17 27.71 -26.20
C PRO A 488 47.15 28.82 -25.90
N THR A 489 48.33 28.44 -25.40
CA THR A 489 49.56 29.23 -25.47
C THR A 489 49.95 29.43 -26.95
N PRO A 490 50.37 30.63 -27.40
CA PRO A 490 50.70 30.87 -28.80
C PRO A 490 52.11 30.39 -29.13
N SER A 491 52.22 29.45 -30.06
CA SER A 491 53.49 29.24 -30.79
C SER A 491 53.23 28.95 -32.27
N SER A 492 53.69 29.93 -33.11
CA SER A 492 54.27 29.90 -34.45
C SER A 492 53.99 28.73 -35.40
N HIS A 493 53.48 29.14 -36.59
CA HIS A 493 53.38 28.56 -37.93
C HIS A 493 54.44 27.55 -38.41
N PRO A 494 54.31 26.88 -39.63
CA PRO A 494 53.14 26.64 -40.51
C PRO A 494 53.10 25.24 -41.18
N THR A 495 52.02 25.02 -41.95
CA THR A 495 51.88 24.22 -43.19
C THR A 495 51.48 22.77 -43.14
N ASN A 496 50.42 22.55 -43.96
CA ASN A 496 50.04 21.48 -44.93
C ASN A 496 49.17 20.30 -44.51
N GLU A 497 47.99 20.38 -45.09
CA GLU A 497 47.24 19.42 -45.91
C GLU A 497 46.77 18.06 -45.38
N SER A 498 45.47 17.88 -45.61
CA SER A 498 44.71 16.68 -45.98
C SER A 498 44.28 15.71 -44.88
N GLY A 499 42.97 15.57 -44.78
CA GLY A 499 42.33 14.47 -44.06
C GLY A 499 40.98 14.85 -43.43
N LEU A 500 39.92 15.03 -44.23
CA LEU A 500 38.55 15.25 -43.79
C LEU A 500 38.00 14.02 -43.07
N GLN A 501 38.02 14.05 -41.71
CA GLN A 501 37.05 13.26 -40.92
C GLN A 501 35.89 14.17 -40.54
N PRO A 502 34.64 13.67 -40.57
CA PRO A 502 33.47 14.50 -40.31
C PRO A 502 33.41 14.88 -38.82
N ASP A 503 33.42 16.17 -38.55
CA ASP A 503 33.32 16.77 -37.24
C ASP A 503 32.01 16.36 -36.57
N PRO A 504 32.05 15.66 -35.41
CA PRO A 504 30.84 15.21 -34.70
C PRO A 504 29.95 16.36 -34.23
N VAL A 505 30.48 17.58 -34.08
CA VAL A 505 29.72 18.77 -33.75
C VAL A 505 28.85 19.24 -34.92
N ARG A 506 29.32 19.06 -36.17
CA ARG A 506 28.57 19.41 -37.37
C ARG A 506 27.40 18.45 -37.65
N THR A 507 27.55 17.16 -37.24
CA THR A 507 26.52 16.16 -37.37
C THR A 507 25.43 16.37 -36.30
N SER A 508 25.81 16.76 -35.07
CA SER A 508 24.90 17.11 -33.98
C SER A 508 24.09 18.36 -34.31
N ARG A 509 24.73 19.41 -34.87
CA ARG A 509 24.08 20.64 -35.29
C ARG A 509 23.05 20.41 -36.41
N LYS A 510 23.34 19.54 -37.38
CA LYS A 510 22.39 19.17 -38.44
C LYS A 510 21.17 18.42 -37.93
N ARG A 511 21.35 17.55 -36.93
CA ARG A 511 20.24 16.81 -36.31
C ARG A 511 19.34 17.72 -35.46
N VAL A 512 19.95 18.66 -34.71
CA VAL A 512 19.19 19.68 -33.94
C VAL A 512 18.46 20.63 -34.85
N ALA A 513 19.06 21.10 -35.97
CA ALA A 513 18.41 21.93 -36.94
C ALA A 513 17.26 21.22 -37.67
N ALA A 514 17.40 19.93 -38.00
CA ALA A 514 16.33 19.12 -38.58
C ALA A 514 15.17 18.87 -37.60
N ALA A 515 15.46 18.63 -36.33
CA ALA A 515 14.43 18.50 -35.30
C ALA A 515 13.67 19.82 -35.05
N MET A 516 14.38 20.95 -35.13
CA MET A 516 13.78 22.29 -35.01
C MET A 516 13.00 22.74 -36.24
N ALA A 517 13.38 22.35 -37.45
CA ALA A 517 12.59 22.59 -38.65
C ALA A 517 11.27 21.82 -38.60
N LEU A 518 11.26 20.58 -38.15
CA LEU A 518 10.05 19.79 -37.90
C LEU A 518 9.16 20.37 -36.76
N ALA A 519 9.76 20.99 -35.76
CA ALA A 519 9.04 21.70 -34.70
C ALA A 519 8.53 23.08 -35.16
N GLY A 520 9.23 23.74 -36.09
CA GLY A 520 8.86 25.05 -36.62
C GLY A 520 7.61 25.05 -37.52
N GLU A 521 7.38 23.97 -38.29
CA GLU A 521 6.15 23.81 -39.08
C GLU A 521 4.88 23.54 -38.25
N LYS A 522 5.05 23.03 -37.02
CA LYS A 522 3.96 22.83 -36.04
C LYS A 522 3.93 23.90 -34.93
N GLY A 523 4.88 24.82 -34.93
CA GLY A 523 5.20 25.69 -33.78
C GLY A 523 4.22 26.83 -33.52
N ALA A 524 3.43 27.27 -34.49
CA ALA A 524 2.43 28.33 -34.28
C ALA A 524 1.21 27.84 -33.48
N THR A 525 0.86 26.56 -33.62
CA THR A 525 -0.25 25.93 -32.89
C THR A 525 0.17 25.39 -31.51
N VAL A 526 1.43 25.01 -31.35
CA VAL A 526 1.96 24.45 -30.09
C VAL A 526 2.21 25.54 -29.03
N SER A 527 2.57 26.77 -29.46
CA SER A 527 2.86 27.86 -28.50
C SER A 527 1.62 28.35 -27.74
N SER A 528 0.45 28.40 -28.40
CA SER A 528 -0.81 28.80 -27.78
C SER A 528 -1.40 27.69 -26.90
N HIS A 529 -1.28 26.44 -27.27
CA HIS A 529 -1.70 25.30 -26.45
C HIS A 529 -0.78 25.09 -25.23
N LEU A 530 0.52 25.31 -25.40
CA LEU A 530 1.47 25.21 -24.26
C LEU A 530 1.19 26.28 -23.20
N ALA A 531 0.90 27.50 -23.62
CA ALA A 531 0.58 28.61 -22.69
C ALA A 531 -0.75 28.43 -21.96
N LEU A 532 -1.76 27.82 -22.61
CA LEU A 532 -3.02 27.47 -21.96
C LEU A 532 -2.84 26.31 -20.95
N ASN A 533 -2.12 25.27 -21.32
CA ASN A 533 -1.88 24.12 -20.45
C ASN A 533 -1.01 24.45 -19.23
N LEU A 534 -0.07 25.39 -19.35
CA LEU A 534 0.76 25.85 -18.22
C LEU A 534 -0.05 26.66 -17.21
N ARG A 535 -1.08 27.39 -17.64
CA ARG A 535 -2.01 28.10 -16.73
C ARG A 535 -2.95 27.15 -15.98
N GLU A 536 -3.46 26.13 -16.66
CA GLU A 536 -4.32 25.12 -16.04
C GLU A 536 -3.57 24.22 -15.04
N LEU A 537 -2.25 24.09 -15.18
CA LEU A 537 -1.39 23.29 -14.28
C LEU A 537 -0.95 24.06 -13.04
N GLY A 538 -1.38 25.33 -12.81
CA GLY A 538 -1.06 26.11 -11.63
C GLY A 538 0.41 26.50 -11.52
N ILE A 539 1.14 26.51 -12.63
CA ILE A 539 2.55 26.94 -12.65
C ILE A 539 2.59 28.46 -12.53
N GLY A 540 3.23 28.96 -11.48
CA GLY A 540 3.27 30.36 -11.13
C GLY A 540 3.90 31.25 -12.20
N ALA A 541 3.53 32.54 -12.21
CA ALA A 541 4.00 33.52 -13.19
C ALA A 541 5.54 33.64 -13.28
N ALA A 542 6.25 33.35 -12.17
CA ALA A 542 7.71 33.35 -12.13
C ALA A 542 8.33 32.22 -12.97
N ASP A 543 7.73 31.01 -12.93
CA ASP A 543 8.21 29.86 -13.70
C ASP A 543 7.87 29.98 -15.18
N GLN A 544 6.76 30.67 -15.52
CA GLN A 544 6.42 31.01 -16.90
C GLN A 544 7.42 32.01 -17.51
N ALA A 545 7.92 32.97 -16.71
CA ALA A 545 8.95 33.91 -17.13
C ALA A 545 10.31 33.22 -17.37
N VAL A 546 10.67 32.24 -16.54
CA VAL A 546 11.89 31.44 -16.73
C VAL A 546 11.82 30.58 -17.99
N LEU A 547 10.69 29.96 -18.27
CA LEU A 547 10.46 29.18 -19.50
C LEU A 547 10.47 30.07 -20.76
N ALA A 548 9.84 31.24 -20.69
CA ALA A 548 9.84 32.20 -21.79
C ALA A 548 11.26 32.74 -22.05
N SER A 549 12.02 33.05 -20.99
CA SER A 549 13.42 33.46 -21.07
C SER A 549 14.32 32.37 -21.65
N ALA A 550 14.13 31.10 -21.26
CA ALA A 550 14.88 29.98 -21.80
C ALA A 550 14.63 29.77 -23.31
N VAL A 551 13.36 29.89 -23.74
CA VAL A 551 12.98 29.79 -25.15
C VAL A 551 13.55 30.97 -25.96
N GLN A 552 13.56 32.17 -25.39
CA GLN A 552 14.09 33.39 -26.05
C GLN A 552 15.62 33.34 -26.15
N THR A 553 16.31 32.87 -25.09
CA THR A 553 17.76 32.68 -25.10
C THR A 553 18.18 31.60 -26.10
N THR A 554 17.43 30.52 -26.20
CA THR A 554 17.68 29.47 -27.19
C THR A 554 17.47 29.99 -28.63
N ARG A 555 16.49 30.85 -28.85
CA ARG A 555 16.21 31.51 -30.15
C ARG A 555 17.33 32.50 -30.51
N SER A 556 17.84 33.27 -29.54
CA SER A 556 18.96 34.20 -29.76
C SER A 556 20.25 33.47 -30.14
N ILE A 557 20.57 32.39 -29.45
CA ILE A 557 21.77 31.56 -29.71
C ILE A 557 21.69 30.90 -31.12
N ILE A 558 20.50 30.56 -31.58
CA ILE A 558 20.30 29.96 -32.92
C ILE A 558 20.46 31.03 -34.00
N ASN A 559 19.96 32.25 -33.77
CA ASN A 559 20.05 33.34 -34.74
C ASN A 559 21.47 33.97 -34.81
N GLU A 560 22.28 33.84 -33.75
CA GLU A 560 23.69 34.30 -33.75
C GLU A 560 24.64 33.30 -34.44
N HIS A 561 24.19 32.08 -34.72
CA HIS A 561 25.02 31.00 -35.25
C HIS A 561 24.45 30.38 -36.52
N ALA A 562 23.40 30.98 -37.11
CA ALA A 562 22.88 30.74 -38.45
C ALA A 562 23.44 31.75 -39.45
#